data_20bb6970561af4fb1b06eed9bc048d4d
#
_entry.id   20bb6970561af4fb1b06eed9bc048d4d
#
_cell.length_a   1.000
_cell.length_b   1.000
_cell.length_c   1.000
_cell.angle_alpha   90.00
_cell.angle_beta   90.00
_cell.angle_gamma   90.00
#
_symmetry.space_group_name_H-M   'P 1'
#
loop_
_entity.id
_entity.type
_entity.pdbx_description
1 polymer ?
#
loop_
_entity_poly.entity_id
_entity_poly.type
_entity_poly.pdbx_seq_one_letter_code
_entity_poly.pdbx_strand_id
1 'polypeptide(L)'
;MPELRRGPITDRWVIIAPERAKRPSDYHTEGNDKSERSPHNCPFCPGNEEMTPPEIHRITGEDGSWRVRVVPNKFPAMQDYPELGRTAVNGIYDRMNGIGTHEVVIETPSHDQEIPDLPVEQVKLIVDAYVLRLQELMKNDWYRYVLLFKNHGKRAGASLSHPHSQIIATPVIPRQVRDRLQTAREYYERKERCLFCDVMLMELKSGERIIEATDEFVVFTPYDSRFPFELVIYPRKHAHEFTQICEEQRWALARILKRTLFRLNRLLGDPPYNLVLHNSPNPIPRPGKPGYWATLQYDYHWRIAIIPRLTTVAGFEWGTGLYINPMPPEDAARYLREMEVPED
;
A
#
# COMPACT_ATOMS: atom_id res chain seq x y z
N MET A 1 29.65 8.80 -5.24
CA MET A 1 29.71 9.42 -3.89
C MET A 1 28.32 9.34 -3.27
N PRO A 2 28.20 9.10 -1.96
CA PRO A 2 26.92 9.22 -1.28
C PRO A 2 26.34 10.63 -1.38
N GLU A 3 25.02 10.74 -1.46
CA GLU A 3 24.30 12.02 -1.48
C GLU A 3 23.08 11.98 -0.57
N LEU A 4 22.63 13.13 -0.10
CA LEU A 4 21.43 13.31 0.68
C LEU A 4 20.32 13.84 -0.23
N ARG A 5 19.20 13.12 -0.28
CA ARG A 5 18.00 13.53 -1.03
C ARG A 5 16.85 13.84 -0.07
N ARG A 6 16.12 14.91 -0.35
CA ARG A 6 14.94 15.30 0.41
C ARG A 6 13.72 15.36 -0.51
N GLY A 7 12.73 14.54 -0.23
CA GLY A 7 11.46 14.54 -0.96
C GLY A 7 10.51 15.61 -0.45
N PRO A 8 9.73 16.25 -1.33
CA PRO A 8 8.85 17.35 -0.92
C PRO A 8 7.60 16.87 -0.15
N ILE A 9 7.24 15.58 -0.26
CA ILE A 9 6.00 15.02 0.32
C ILE A 9 6.17 14.68 1.80
N THR A 10 7.32 14.13 2.18
CA THR A 10 7.56 13.63 3.54
C THR A 10 8.49 14.50 4.35
N ASP A 11 9.12 15.47 3.71
CA ASP A 11 10.14 16.34 4.28
C ASP A 11 11.30 15.57 4.94
N ARG A 12 11.53 14.35 4.48
CA ARG A 12 12.54 13.43 5.02
C ARG A 12 13.78 13.45 4.14
N TRP A 13 14.94 13.40 4.80
CA TRP A 13 16.20 13.13 4.13
C TRP A 13 16.46 11.63 4.01
N VAL A 14 16.99 11.20 2.88
CA VAL A 14 17.44 9.83 2.60
C VAL A 14 18.87 9.89 2.09
N ILE A 15 19.71 8.98 2.56
CA ILE A 15 21.09 8.83 2.08
C ILE A 15 21.08 7.85 0.91
N ILE A 16 21.41 8.29 -0.29
CA ILE A 16 21.66 7.42 -1.44
C ILE A 16 23.15 7.10 -1.44
N ALA A 17 23.51 5.83 -1.26
CA ALA A 17 24.90 5.38 -1.11
C ALA A 17 25.26 4.31 -2.16
N PRO A 18 25.50 4.69 -3.44
CA PRO A 18 25.73 3.74 -4.54
C PRO A 18 26.93 2.83 -4.33
N GLU A 19 27.93 3.29 -3.57
CA GLU A 19 29.12 2.50 -3.25
C GLU A 19 28.82 1.25 -2.41
N ARG A 20 27.65 1.19 -1.78
CA ARG A 20 27.11 0.05 -1.06
C ARG A 20 26.15 -0.77 -1.91
N ALA A 21 25.97 -0.39 -3.19
CA ALA A 21 25.02 -1.04 -4.08
C ALA A 21 25.40 -2.51 -4.32
N LYS A 22 24.38 -3.34 -4.33
CA LYS A 22 24.43 -4.70 -4.82
C LYS A 22 23.79 -4.75 -6.20
N ARG A 23 24.20 -5.69 -7.04
CA ARG A 23 23.49 -5.96 -8.30
C ARG A 23 22.09 -6.50 -7.99
N PRO A 24 21.11 -6.35 -8.90
CA PRO A 24 19.79 -6.96 -8.70
C PRO A 24 19.85 -8.44 -8.33
N SER A 25 20.74 -9.22 -8.97
CA SER A 25 21.01 -10.63 -8.67
C SER A 25 21.46 -10.90 -7.22
N ASP A 26 22.14 -9.96 -6.59
CA ASP A 26 22.65 -10.13 -5.21
C ASP A 26 21.54 -9.94 -4.17
N TYR A 27 20.39 -9.44 -4.58
CA TYR A 27 19.17 -9.34 -3.77
C TYR A 27 18.28 -10.58 -3.92
N HIS A 28 18.60 -11.49 -4.85
CA HIS A 28 17.88 -12.77 -4.91
C HIS A 28 17.95 -13.42 -3.54
N THR A 29 16.86 -13.43 -2.84
CA THR A 29 16.69 -14.25 -1.64
C THR A 29 16.49 -15.67 -2.11
N GLU A 30 17.15 -16.64 -1.46
CA GLU A 30 16.71 -18.04 -1.53
C GLU A 30 15.22 -18.01 -1.23
N GLY A 31 14.40 -18.41 -2.20
CA GLY A 31 12.97 -18.10 -2.39
C GLY A 31 12.20 -17.96 -1.08
N ASN A 32 11.26 -17.05 -1.05
CA ASN A 32 10.39 -16.86 0.13
C ASN A 32 10.07 -18.24 0.69
N ASP A 33 10.53 -18.52 1.91
CA ASP A 33 10.25 -19.77 2.62
C ASP A 33 8.74 -19.98 2.53
N LYS A 34 8.31 -20.68 1.44
CA LYS A 34 6.90 -20.97 1.18
C LYS A 34 6.44 -21.69 2.42
N SER A 35 5.56 -21.07 3.16
CA SER A 35 5.21 -21.48 4.51
C SER A 35 4.96 -22.99 4.52
N GLU A 36 5.45 -23.65 5.56
CA GLU A 36 5.34 -25.09 5.83
C GLU A 36 3.89 -25.62 5.92
N ARG A 37 2.87 -24.75 5.75
CA ARG A 37 1.48 -25.17 5.78
C ARG A 37 1.06 -25.66 4.41
N SER A 38 0.80 -26.97 4.34
CA SER A 38 0.15 -27.55 3.17
C SER A 38 -1.22 -26.91 2.94
N PRO A 39 -1.74 -26.88 1.71
CA PRO A 39 -3.10 -26.40 1.41
C PRO A 39 -4.17 -26.98 2.32
N HIS A 40 -4.03 -28.23 2.76
CA HIS A 40 -4.98 -28.92 3.67
C HIS A 40 -5.10 -28.24 5.05
N ASN A 41 -4.07 -27.59 5.54
CA ASN A 41 -4.05 -26.91 6.85
C ASN A 41 -4.11 -25.38 6.74
N CYS A 42 -4.30 -24.85 5.54
CA CYS A 42 -4.36 -23.41 5.31
C CYS A 42 -5.81 -22.91 5.50
N PRO A 43 -6.08 -21.97 6.43
CA PRO A 43 -7.44 -21.48 6.68
C PRO A 43 -8.04 -20.70 5.51
N PHE A 44 -7.23 -20.34 4.52
CA PHE A 44 -7.67 -19.55 3.36
C PHE A 44 -7.90 -20.39 2.11
N CYS A 45 -7.50 -21.66 2.09
CA CYS A 45 -7.77 -22.56 0.98
C CYS A 45 -9.24 -22.98 0.91
N PRO A 46 -9.76 -23.24 -0.31
CA PRO A 46 -11.10 -23.80 -0.50
C PRO A 46 -11.31 -25.10 0.30
N GLY A 47 -12.48 -25.22 0.92
CA GLY A 47 -12.84 -26.36 1.77
C GLY A 47 -12.45 -26.18 3.25
N ASN A 48 -11.75 -25.10 3.60
CA ASN A 48 -11.33 -24.77 4.97
C ASN A 48 -12.02 -23.50 5.50
N GLU A 49 -13.14 -23.09 4.90
CA GLU A 49 -13.83 -21.83 5.22
C GLU A 49 -14.22 -21.72 6.70
N GLU A 50 -14.52 -22.83 7.34
CA GLU A 50 -14.86 -22.93 8.77
C GLU A 50 -13.67 -22.59 9.71
N MET A 51 -12.42 -22.62 9.20
CA MET A 51 -11.23 -22.25 9.98
C MET A 51 -11.09 -20.73 10.15
N THR A 52 -11.86 -19.94 9.38
CA THR A 52 -11.91 -18.47 9.48
C THR A 52 -13.18 -18.03 10.23
N PRO A 53 -13.23 -16.81 10.81
CA PRO A 53 -14.49 -16.22 11.25
C PRO A 53 -15.48 -16.11 10.09
N PRO A 54 -16.79 -15.97 10.38
CA PRO A 54 -17.80 -15.75 9.34
C PRO A 54 -17.42 -14.64 8.39
N GLU A 55 -17.56 -14.87 7.10
CA GLU A 55 -17.15 -13.90 6.08
C GLU A 55 -18.03 -12.64 6.07
N ILE A 56 -17.37 -11.52 5.79
CA ILE A 56 -18.00 -10.20 5.66
C ILE A 56 -18.52 -10.02 4.23
N HIS A 57 -17.75 -10.51 3.25
CA HIS A 57 -18.06 -10.38 1.84
C HIS A 57 -17.43 -11.50 1.02
N ARG A 58 -18.08 -11.84 -0.10
CA ARG A 58 -17.61 -12.83 -1.07
C ARG A 58 -17.87 -12.34 -2.49
N ILE A 59 -16.90 -12.51 -3.37
CA ILE A 59 -17.09 -12.41 -4.81
C ILE A 59 -17.09 -13.83 -5.36
N THR A 60 -18.17 -14.21 -6.07
CA THR A 60 -18.38 -15.56 -6.59
C THR A 60 -18.22 -15.56 -8.11
N GLY A 61 -17.61 -16.59 -8.65
CA GLY A 61 -17.52 -16.84 -10.08
C GLY A 61 -18.82 -17.41 -10.65
N GLU A 62 -18.90 -17.52 -11.97
CA GLU A 62 -20.07 -18.10 -12.68
C GLU A 62 -20.32 -19.57 -12.33
N ASP A 63 -19.27 -20.28 -11.93
CA ASP A 63 -19.31 -21.69 -11.49
C ASP A 63 -19.79 -21.86 -10.03
N GLY A 64 -20.17 -20.75 -9.36
CA GLY A 64 -20.59 -20.73 -7.95
C GLY A 64 -19.44 -20.82 -6.95
N SER A 65 -18.19 -21.03 -7.39
CA SER A 65 -17.03 -20.99 -6.49
C SER A 65 -16.67 -19.56 -6.10
N TRP A 66 -16.11 -19.37 -4.93
CA TRP A 66 -15.62 -18.06 -4.53
C TRP A 66 -14.32 -17.71 -5.28
N ARG A 67 -14.15 -16.44 -5.59
CA ARG A 67 -12.96 -15.87 -6.22
C ARG A 67 -12.17 -14.96 -5.27
N VAL A 68 -12.87 -14.18 -4.46
CA VAL A 68 -12.29 -13.33 -3.40
C VAL A 68 -13.18 -13.48 -2.17
N ARG A 69 -12.59 -13.60 -0.99
CA ARG A 69 -13.31 -13.63 0.29
C ARG A 69 -12.76 -12.55 1.22
N VAL A 70 -13.64 -11.92 1.99
CA VAL A 70 -13.25 -10.98 3.04
C VAL A 70 -13.77 -11.51 4.38
N VAL A 71 -12.87 -11.68 5.32
CA VAL A 71 -13.17 -12.20 6.65
C VAL A 71 -12.61 -11.27 7.73
N PRO A 72 -13.19 -11.22 8.94
CA PRO A 72 -12.52 -10.58 10.07
C PRO A 72 -11.18 -11.27 10.36
N ASN A 73 -10.18 -10.51 10.76
CA ASN A 73 -8.96 -11.12 11.26
C ASN A 73 -9.26 -11.88 12.56
N LYS A 74 -8.82 -13.13 12.68
CA LYS A 74 -9.03 -13.98 13.88
C LYS A 74 -8.37 -13.38 15.14
N PHE A 75 -7.33 -12.60 14.97
CA PHE A 75 -6.61 -11.89 16.05
C PHE A 75 -6.53 -10.39 15.74
N PRO A 76 -7.67 -9.67 15.82
CA PRO A 76 -7.75 -8.31 15.33
C PRO A 76 -6.97 -7.33 16.22
N ALA A 77 -6.28 -6.39 15.58
CA ALA A 77 -5.59 -5.31 16.28
C ALA A 77 -6.56 -4.22 16.79
N MET A 78 -7.73 -4.11 16.16
CA MET A 78 -8.80 -3.17 16.47
C MET A 78 -10.12 -3.93 16.51
N GLN A 79 -11.04 -3.51 17.38
CA GLN A 79 -12.32 -4.18 17.56
C GLN A 79 -13.45 -3.14 17.67
N ASP A 80 -14.68 -3.60 17.51
CA ASP A 80 -15.83 -2.76 17.76
C ASP A 80 -16.08 -2.60 19.26
N TYR A 81 -16.32 -1.36 19.68
CA TYR A 81 -16.65 -0.98 21.05
C TYR A 81 -17.79 0.05 21.03
N PRO A 82 -18.63 0.11 22.08
CA PRO A 82 -19.77 1.01 22.11
C PRO A 82 -19.38 2.49 22.22
N GLU A 83 -18.16 2.79 22.69
CA GLU A 83 -17.68 4.16 22.89
C GLU A 83 -16.16 4.27 22.83
N LEU A 84 -15.65 5.47 22.51
CA LEU A 84 -14.21 5.75 22.47
C LEU A 84 -13.52 5.63 23.85
N GLY A 85 -14.23 5.85 24.94
CA GLY A 85 -13.69 5.71 26.28
C GLY A 85 -12.41 6.55 26.52
N ARG A 86 -12.36 7.79 26.01
CA ARG A 86 -11.19 8.65 26.18
C ARG A 86 -11.01 9.04 27.64
N THR A 87 -9.82 8.77 28.19
CA THR A 87 -9.47 9.10 29.56
C THR A 87 -8.04 9.64 29.66
N ALA A 88 -7.83 10.59 30.56
CA ALA A 88 -6.48 10.99 30.94
C ALA A 88 -5.93 10.01 31.99
N VAL A 89 -4.71 9.56 31.81
CA VAL A 89 -3.99 8.71 32.76
C VAL A 89 -2.87 9.54 33.41
N ASN A 90 -2.87 9.64 34.71
CA ASN A 90 -1.90 10.44 35.47
C ASN A 90 -1.76 11.90 34.97
N GLY A 91 -2.82 12.45 34.39
CA GLY A 91 -2.88 13.86 33.98
C GLY A 91 -2.14 14.21 32.67
N ILE A 92 -1.26 13.35 32.17
CA ILE A 92 -0.45 13.63 30.94
C ILE A 92 -0.55 12.58 29.86
N TYR A 93 -1.02 11.38 30.17
CA TYR A 93 -1.15 10.31 29.19
C TYR A 93 -2.61 10.18 28.75
N ASP A 94 -2.83 10.00 27.44
CA ASP A 94 -4.16 9.75 26.89
C ASP A 94 -4.35 8.25 26.62
N ARG A 95 -5.53 7.75 26.96
CA ARG A 95 -5.97 6.39 26.65
C ARG A 95 -7.36 6.44 26.01
N MET A 96 -7.60 5.56 25.05
CA MET A 96 -8.92 5.31 24.47
C MET A 96 -9.09 3.83 24.11
N ASN A 97 -10.32 3.39 23.90
CA ASN A 97 -10.60 2.08 23.36
C ASN A 97 -10.09 1.96 21.93
N GLY A 98 -9.59 0.78 21.58
CA GLY A 98 -9.11 0.46 20.24
C GLY A 98 -10.26 0.20 19.26
N ILE A 99 -11.16 1.20 19.10
CA ILE A 99 -12.29 1.11 18.17
C ILE A 99 -11.79 1.04 16.74
N GLY A 100 -12.30 0.05 16.00
CA GLY A 100 -11.94 -0.13 14.61
C GLY A 100 -12.35 -1.50 14.10
N THR A 101 -11.80 -1.87 12.98
CA THR A 101 -11.91 -3.22 12.43
C THR A 101 -10.57 -3.66 11.89
N HIS A 102 -10.38 -4.97 11.81
CA HIS A 102 -9.26 -5.60 11.14
C HIS A 102 -9.77 -6.73 10.28
N GLU A 103 -9.73 -6.54 8.96
CA GLU A 103 -10.23 -7.47 7.96
C GLU A 103 -9.08 -8.08 7.15
N VAL A 104 -9.29 -9.28 6.64
CA VAL A 104 -8.39 -9.98 5.72
C VAL A 104 -9.12 -10.19 4.40
N VAL A 105 -8.50 -9.77 3.31
CA VAL A 105 -8.97 -10.03 1.95
C VAL A 105 -8.17 -11.20 1.40
N ILE A 106 -8.80 -12.35 1.25
CA ILE A 106 -8.23 -13.55 0.63
C ILE A 106 -8.37 -13.37 -0.88
N GLU A 107 -7.25 -13.18 -1.56
CA GLU A 107 -7.17 -12.63 -2.92
C GLU A 107 -7.49 -13.65 -4.02
N THR A 108 -7.36 -14.91 -3.75
CA THR A 108 -7.55 -16.01 -4.71
C THR A 108 -7.82 -17.32 -4.00
N PRO A 109 -8.53 -18.27 -4.64
CA PRO A 109 -8.64 -19.66 -4.14
C PRO A 109 -7.30 -20.41 -4.21
N SER A 110 -6.37 -19.98 -5.08
CA SER A 110 -5.08 -20.65 -5.26
C SER A 110 -4.14 -20.33 -4.11
N HIS A 111 -3.51 -21.36 -3.54
CA HIS A 111 -2.59 -21.22 -2.42
C HIS A 111 -1.28 -20.53 -2.81
N ASP A 112 -0.82 -20.75 -4.04
CA ASP A 112 0.54 -20.41 -4.45
C ASP A 112 0.62 -19.33 -5.55
N GLN A 113 -0.52 -18.83 -6.05
CA GLN A 113 -0.57 -17.83 -7.13
C GLN A 113 -0.71 -16.42 -6.58
N GLU A 114 0.35 -15.64 -6.67
CA GLU A 114 0.36 -14.24 -6.29
C GLU A 114 -0.18 -13.34 -7.43
N ILE A 115 -0.46 -12.07 -7.14
CA ILE A 115 -1.02 -11.08 -8.09
C ILE A 115 -0.34 -11.13 -9.48
N PRO A 116 1.00 -11.19 -9.62
CA PRO A 116 1.63 -11.27 -10.94
C PRO A 116 1.31 -12.55 -11.73
N ASP A 117 0.93 -13.62 -11.03
CA ASP A 117 0.65 -14.94 -11.66
C ASP A 117 -0.84 -15.10 -12.02
N LEU A 118 -1.71 -14.28 -11.46
CA LEU A 118 -3.16 -14.35 -11.64
C LEU A 118 -3.59 -13.79 -13.00
N PRO A 119 -4.69 -14.29 -13.60
CA PRO A 119 -5.37 -13.59 -14.68
C PRO A 119 -5.74 -12.15 -14.29
N VAL A 120 -5.74 -11.22 -15.23
CA VAL A 120 -6.07 -9.81 -14.95
C VAL A 120 -7.48 -9.64 -14.39
N GLU A 121 -8.41 -10.50 -14.80
CA GLU A 121 -9.79 -10.58 -14.29
C GLU A 121 -9.79 -10.84 -12.78
N GLN A 122 -8.98 -11.78 -12.31
CA GLN A 122 -8.87 -12.08 -10.88
C GLN A 122 -8.27 -10.89 -10.12
N VAL A 123 -7.25 -10.23 -10.67
CA VAL A 123 -6.67 -9.03 -10.06
C VAL A 123 -7.70 -7.89 -9.99
N LYS A 124 -8.54 -7.77 -11.03
CA LYS A 124 -9.64 -6.80 -11.02
C LYS A 124 -10.65 -7.09 -9.92
N LEU A 125 -11.02 -8.35 -9.68
CA LEU A 125 -11.91 -8.74 -8.57
C LEU A 125 -11.29 -8.41 -7.19
N ILE A 126 -9.97 -8.53 -7.05
CA ILE A 126 -9.25 -8.08 -5.85
C ILE A 126 -9.41 -6.58 -5.67
N VAL A 127 -9.21 -5.79 -6.74
CA VAL A 127 -9.39 -4.33 -6.71
C VAL A 127 -10.84 -3.95 -6.36
N ASP A 128 -11.83 -4.67 -6.89
CA ASP A 128 -13.25 -4.47 -6.56
C ASP A 128 -13.53 -4.71 -5.07
N ALA A 129 -12.98 -5.78 -4.52
CA ALA A 129 -13.10 -6.07 -3.09
C ALA A 129 -12.48 -4.95 -2.24
N TYR A 130 -11.33 -4.40 -2.64
CA TYR A 130 -10.70 -3.27 -1.98
C TYR A 130 -11.59 -2.03 -2.00
N VAL A 131 -12.10 -1.65 -3.18
CA VAL A 131 -12.98 -0.48 -3.33
C VAL A 131 -14.23 -0.65 -2.48
N LEU A 132 -14.91 -1.79 -2.58
CA LEU A 132 -16.13 -2.07 -1.84
C LEU A 132 -15.90 -1.97 -0.32
N ARG A 133 -14.84 -2.65 0.18
CA ARG A 133 -14.59 -2.67 1.63
C ARG A 133 -14.23 -1.29 2.17
N LEU A 134 -13.38 -0.54 1.47
CA LEU A 134 -13.05 0.81 1.89
C LEU A 134 -14.29 1.73 1.88
N GLN A 135 -15.15 1.63 0.85
CA GLN A 135 -16.42 2.38 0.80
C GLN A 135 -17.30 2.09 2.00
N GLU A 136 -17.47 0.82 2.37
CA GLU A 136 -18.29 0.43 3.52
C GLU A 136 -17.69 0.92 4.85
N LEU A 137 -16.39 0.76 5.03
CA LEU A 137 -15.72 1.15 6.27
C LEU A 137 -15.68 2.67 6.45
N MET A 138 -15.57 3.44 5.36
CA MET A 138 -15.56 4.91 5.43
C MET A 138 -16.94 5.51 5.75
N LYS A 139 -18.03 4.74 5.74
CA LYS A 139 -19.36 5.18 6.24
C LYS A 139 -19.42 5.26 7.76
N ASN A 140 -18.50 4.63 8.49
CA ASN A 140 -18.51 4.63 9.94
C ASN A 140 -17.89 5.89 10.52
N ASP A 141 -18.64 6.62 11.33
CA ASP A 141 -18.26 7.92 11.93
C ASP A 141 -17.07 7.83 12.90
N TRP A 142 -16.81 6.66 13.46
CA TRP A 142 -15.68 6.43 14.36
C TRP A 142 -14.35 6.26 13.61
N TYR A 143 -14.39 5.78 12.36
CA TYR A 143 -13.19 5.46 11.59
C TYR A 143 -12.62 6.71 10.93
N ARG A 144 -11.50 7.19 11.46
CA ARG A 144 -10.81 8.38 10.93
C ARG A 144 -9.86 8.08 9.79
N TYR A 145 -9.34 6.87 9.78
CA TYR A 145 -8.44 6.41 8.72
C TYR A 145 -8.62 4.91 8.49
N VAL A 146 -8.67 4.51 7.24
CA VAL A 146 -8.74 3.12 6.80
C VAL A 146 -7.49 2.84 5.95
N LEU A 147 -6.69 1.89 6.41
CA LEU A 147 -5.46 1.48 5.75
C LEU A 147 -5.66 0.11 5.11
N LEU A 148 -5.40 0.01 3.80
CA LEU A 148 -5.23 -1.25 3.09
C LEU A 148 -3.74 -1.49 2.87
N PHE A 149 -3.29 -2.69 3.17
CA PHE A 149 -1.91 -3.10 2.96
C PHE A 149 -1.81 -4.61 2.68
N LYS A 150 -0.75 -5.01 1.99
CA LYS A 150 -0.37 -6.41 1.79
C LYS A 150 1.05 -6.62 2.30
N ASN A 151 1.26 -7.72 2.98
CA ASN A 151 2.59 -8.21 3.34
C ASN A 151 2.85 -9.49 2.53
N HIS A 152 3.85 -9.46 1.67
CA HIS A 152 4.29 -10.62 0.90
C HIS A 152 5.62 -11.12 1.45
N GLY A 153 5.68 -12.38 1.86
CA GLY A 153 6.87 -13.01 2.42
C GLY A 153 7.12 -12.72 3.91
N LYS A 154 7.79 -13.64 4.59
CA LYS A 154 8.10 -13.57 6.03
C LYS A 154 8.83 -12.29 6.44
N ARG A 155 9.83 -11.84 5.65
CA ARG A 155 10.61 -10.63 5.95
C ARG A 155 9.78 -9.34 5.84
N ALA A 156 8.66 -9.38 5.13
CA ALA A 156 7.70 -8.30 5.06
C ALA A 156 6.59 -8.38 6.13
N GLY A 157 6.59 -9.42 6.97
CA GLY A 157 5.64 -9.61 8.06
C GLY A 157 4.44 -10.48 7.71
N ALA A 158 4.46 -11.23 6.61
CA ALA A 158 3.43 -12.21 6.30
C ALA A 158 3.50 -13.39 7.28
N SER A 159 2.37 -13.74 7.89
CA SER A 159 2.23 -14.90 8.77
C SER A 159 1.73 -16.15 8.04
N LEU A 160 1.11 -15.98 6.90
CA LEU A 160 0.61 -17.04 6.01
C LEU A 160 1.12 -16.78 4.60
N SER A 161 1.39 -17.85 3.85
CA SER A 161 1.85 -17.78 2.45
C SER A 161 0.71 -17.59 1.48
N HIS A 162 -0.50 -18.07 1.80
CA HIS A 162 -1.67 -17.89 0.93
C HIS A 162 -1.91 -16.39 0.65
N PRO A 163 -2.04 -15.97 -0.62
CA PRO A 163 -2.14 -14.56 -0.99
C PRO A 163 -3.30 -13.85 -0.31
N HIS A 164 -2.98 -12.82 0.46
CA HIS A 164 -3.97 -12.02 1.16
C HIS A 164 -3.48 -10.59 1.39
N SER A 165 -4.43 -9.68 1.48
CA SER A 165 -4.25 -8.31 1.96
C SER A 165 -5.02 -8.09 3.26
N GLN A 166 -4.76 -6.98 3.91
CA GLN A 166 -5.39 -6.63 5.18
C GLN A 166 -5.92 -5.21 5.14
N ILE A 167 -7.03 -4.98 5.84
CA ILE A 167 -7.62 -3.66 6.01
C ILE A 167 -7.78 -3.40 7.50
N ILE A 168 -7.22 -2.27 7.96
CA ILE A 168 -7.40 -1.82 9.35
C ILE A 168 -8.02 -0.43 9.36
N ALA A 169 -9.14 -0.29 10.06
CA ALA A 169 -9.75 1.01 10.35
C ALA A 169 -9.38 1.47 11.76
N THR A 170 -9.07 2.76 11.93
CA THR A 170 -8.66 3.33 13.21
C THR A 170 -9.42 4.62 13.54
N PRO A 171 -9.66 4.93 14.84
CA PRO A 171 -10.35 6.16 15.25
C PRO A 171 -9.42 7.38 15.27
N VAL A 172 -8.16 7.18 14.87
CA VAL A 172 -7.13 8.22 14.82
C VAL A 172 -6.47 8.26 13.46
N ILE A 173 -5.98 9.43 13.07
CA ILE A 173 -5.13 9.55 11.88
C ILE A 173 -3.68 9.30 12.30
N PRO A 174 -2.99 8.30 11.73
CA PRO A 174 -1.60 8.01 12.02
C PRO A 174 -0.69 9.23 11.77
N ARG A 175 0.36 9.37 12.59
CA ARG A 175 1.27 10.53 12.49
C ARG A 175 1.83 10.73 11.08
N GLN A 176 2.32 9.67 10.44
CA GLN A 176 2.88 9.76 9.09
C GLN A 176 1.85 10.24 8.04
N VAL A 177 0.58 9.87 8.19
CA VAL A 177 -0.50 10.34 7.30
C VAL A 177 -0.77 11.81 7.57
N ARG A 178 -0.86 12.21 8.83
CA ARG A 178 -1.08 13.60 9.23
C ARG A 178 0.03 14.54 8.75
N ASP A 179 1.29 14.12 8.87
CA ASP A 179 2.43 14.92 8.43
C ASP A 179 2.35 15.18 6.91
N ARG A 180 2.00 14.15 6.11
CA ARG A 180 1.80 14.30 4.65
C ARG A 180 0.60 15.20 4.29
N LEU A 181 -0.50 15.08 5.02
CA LEU A 181 -1.67 15.95 4.84
C LEU A 181 -1.33 17.41 5.14
N GLN A 182 -0.57 17.65 6.18
CA GLN A 182 -0.13 19.00 6.52
C GLN A 182 0.77 19.58 5.43
N THR A 183 1.78 18.83 4.97
CA THR A 183 2.68 19.26 3.89
C THR A 183 1.90 19.56 2.60
N ALA A 184 0.94 18.69 2.25
CA ALA A 184 0.11 18.87 1.06
C ALA A 184 -0.73 20.14 1.15
N ARG A 185 -1.38 20.36 2.30
CA ARG A 185 -2.19 21.55 2.57
C ARG A 185 -1.35 22.83 2.52
N GLU A 186 -0.20 22.87 3.21
CA GLU A 186 0.71 24.03 3.20
C GLU A 186 1.21 24.35 1.79
N TYR A 187 1.43 23.33 0.97
CA TYR A 187 1.78 23.52 -0.44
C TYR A 187 0.63 24.12 -1.22
N TYR A 188 -0.59 23.58 -1.06
CA TYR A 188 -1.80 24.07 -1.73
C TYR A 188 -2.11 25.52 -1.34
N GLU A 189 -2.02 25.87 -0.06
CA GLU A 189 -2.24 27.25 0.42
C GLU A 189 -1.28 28.28 -0.21
N ARG A 190 -0.07 27.84 -0.62
CA ARG A 190 0.93 28.69 -1.25
C ARG A 190 0.89 28.68 -2.78
N LYS A 191 0.48 27.58 -3.38
CA LYS A 191 0.63 27.33 -4.83
C LYS A 191 -0.70 27.11 -5.55
N GLU A 192 -1.78 26.88 -4.83
CA GLU A 192 -3.11 26.53 -5.36
C GLU A 192 -3.09 25.31 -6.30
N ARG A 193 -2.16 24.37 -6.03
CA ARG A 193 -1.95 23.14 -6.78
C ARG A 193 -1.66 21.98 -5.84
N CYS A 194 -1.99 20.77 -6.28
CA CYS A 194 -1.68 19.56 -5.55
C CYS A 194 -0.19 19.22 -5.64
N LEU A 195 0.48 19.10 -4.49
CA LEU A 195 1.89 18.71 -4.40
C LEU A 195 2.19 17.37 -5.09
N PHE A 196 1.32 16.38 -4.90
CA PHE A 196 1.50 15.05 -5.49
C PHE A 196 1.40 15.09 -7.01
N CYS A 197 0.47 15.89 -7.55
CA CYS A 197 0.35 16.10 -8.99
C CYS A 197 1.61 16.77 -9.57
N ASP A 198 2.11 17.79 -8.89
CA ASP A 198 3.33 18.50 -9.33
C ASP A 198 4.55 17.56 -9.31
N VAL A 199 4.71 16.72 -8.28
CA VAL A 199 5.77 15.70 -8.23
C VAL A 199 5.62 14.72 -9.39
N MET A 200 4.43 14.16 -9.60
CA MET A 200 4.17 13.23 -10.70
C MET A 200 4.47 13.84 -12.07
N LEU A 201 4.06 15.09 -12.30
CA LEU A 201 4.32 15.81 -13.56
C LEU A 201 5.82 16.04 -13.78
N MET A 202 6.59 16.33 -12.72
CA MET A 202 8.04 16.48 -12.83
C MET A 202 8.73 15.15 -13.15
N GLU A 203 8.27 14.04 -12.54
CA GLU A 203 8.77 12.71 -12.85
C GLU A 203 8.48 12.33 -14.30
N LEU A 204 7.25 12.57 -14.78
CA LEU A 204 6.88 12.34 -16.19
C LEU A 204 7.71 13.20 -17.16
N LYS A 205 8.02 14.43 -16.79
CA LYS A 205 8.82 15.34 -17.61
C LYS A 205 10.29 14.92 -17.69
N SER A 206 10.87 14.47 -16.58
CA SER A 206 12.27 14.00 -16.57
C SER A 206 12.41 12.64 -17.23
N GLY A 207 11.45 11.73 -17.03
CA GLY A 207 11.48 10.35 -17.52
C GLY A 207 12.48 9.42 -16.81
N GLU A 208 13.41 9.96 -16.02
CA GLU A 208 14.52 9.20 -15.45
C GLU A 208 14.06 8.08 -14.53
N ARG A 209 13.06 8.34 -13.68
CA ARG A 209 12.54 7.43 -12.68
C ARG A 209 11.22 6.75 -13.06
N ILE A 210 10.72 7.00 -14.28
CA ILE A 210 9.52 6.35 -14.79
C ILE A 210 9.81 4.90 -15.16
N ILE A 211 8.96 3.99 -14.68
CA ILE A 211 8.98 2.57 -15.06
C ILE A 211 7.97 2.32 -16.17
N GLU A 212 6.74 2.79 -15.98
CA GLU A 212 5.64 2.66 -16.93
C GLU A 212 4.68 3.83 -16.80
N ALA A 213 4.15 4.30 -17.92
CA ALA A 213 3.09 5.31 -17.96
C ALA A 213 2.01 4.88 -18.96
N THR A 214 0.77 4.82 -18.49
CA THR A 214 -0.44 4.59 -19.30
C THR A 214 -1.29 5.85 -19.30
N ASP A 215 -2.46 5.83 -19.94
CA ASP A 215 -3.39 6.97 -19.90
C ASP A 215 -3.95 7.21 -18.49
N GLU A 216 -4.14 6.15 -17.69
CA GLU A 216 -4.75 6.22 -16.37
C GLU A 216 -3.76 6.28 -15.22
N PHE A 217 -2.60 5.62 -15.32
CA PHE A 217 -1.65 5.46 -14.23
C PHE A 217 -0.20 5.71 -14.64
N VAL A 218 0.61 6.06 -13.66
CA VAL A 218 2.06 6.11 -13.81
C VAL A 218 2.74 5.37 -12.66
N VAL A 219 3.79 4.62 -13.00
CA VAL A 219 4.65 3.89 -12.05
C VAL A 219 6.04 4.49 -12.10
N PHE A 220 6.57 4.87 -10.96
CA PHE A 220 7.92 5.41 -10.85
C PHE A 220 8.58 5.10 -9.51
N THR A 221 9.90 5.23 -9.43
CA THR A 221 10.67 5.18 -8.18
C THR A 221 10.75 6.58 -7.60
N PRO A 222 10.33 6.80 -6.32
CA PRO A 222 10.44 8.13 -5.69
C PRO A 222 11.88 8.64 -5.66
N TYR A 223 12.08 9.94 -5.85
CA TYR A 223 13.39 10.60 -5.77
C TYR A 223 14.11 10.32 -4.43
N ASP A 224 13.35 10.31 -3.34
CA ASP A 224 13.76 10.04 -1.96
C ASP A 224 13.43 8.60 -1.52
N SER A 225 13.56 7.60 -2.42
CA SER A 225 13.31 6.19 -2.10
C SER A 225 14.12 5.75 -0.89
N ARG A 226 13.44 5.21 0.12
CA ARG A 226 14.07 4.75 1.38
C ARG A 226 14.72 3.39 1.25
N PHE A 227 14.18 2.58 0.35
CA PHE A 227 14.57 1.18 0.16
C PHE A 227 14.92 0.92 -1.30
N PRO A 228 15.83 -0.04 -1.57
CA PRO A 228 16.09 -0.49 -2.94
C PRO A 228 14.81 -0.91 -3.64
N PHE A 229 14.60 -0.44 -4.86
CA PHE A 229 13.43 -0.73 -5.68
C PHE A 229 12.08 -0.32 -5.08
N GLU A 230 12.06 0.62 -4.12
CA GLU A 230 10.81 1.24 -3.68
C GLU A 230 10.17 1.96 -4.86
N LEU A 231 8.87 1.69 -5.10
CA LEU A 231 8.14 2.24 -6.23
C LEU A 231 6.73 2.66 -5.83
N VAL A 232 6.13 3.52 -6.63
CA VAL A 232 4.78 4.03 -6.42
C VAL A 232 3.96 4.00 -7.71
N ILE A 233 2.67 3.76 -7.56
CA ILE A 233 1.66 3.82 -8.61
C ILE A 233 0.74 5.00 -8.28
N TYR A 234 0.63 5.96 -9.19
CA TYR A 234 -0.25 7.12 -9.08
C TYR A 234 -1.31 7.10 -10.17
N PRO A 235 -2.59 7.44 -9.90
CA PRO A 235 -3.50 7.81 -10.97
C PRO A 235 -3.01 9.11 -11.62
N ARG A 236 -3.06 9.21 -12.94
CA ARG A 236 -2.63 10.43 -13.67
C ARG A 236 -3.60 11.58 -13.49
N LYS A 237 -4.89 11.26 -13.41
CA LYS A 237 -5.92 12.23 -13.08
C LYS A 237 -5.94 12.45 -11.57
N HIS A 238 -5.98 13.73 -11.15
CA HIS A 238 -6.06 14.04 -9.73
C HIS A 238 -7.26 13.36 -9.07
N ALA A 239 -7.00 12.64 -7.99
CA ALA A 239 -8.01 11.95 -7.20
C ALA A 239 -7.53 11.79 -5.75
N HIS A 240 -8.28 12.31 -4.79
CA HIS A 240 -7.91 12.23 -3.38
C HIS A 240 -8.33 10.92 -2.73
N GLU A 241 -9.34 10.26 -3.27
CA GLU A 241 -9.99 9.09 -2.69
C GLU A 241 -9.98 7.90 -3.66
N PHE A 242 -9.39 6.80 -3.21
CA PHE A 242 -9.30 5.56 -3.98
C PHE A 242 -10.66 4.95 -4.34
N THR A 243 -11.63 5.08 -3.44
CA THR A 243 -12.95 4.45 -3.61
C THR A 243 -13.79 5.03 -4.74
N GLN A 244 -13.35 6.17 -5.32
CA GLN A 244 -14.04 6.85 -6.42
C GLN A 244 -13.57 6.40 -7.82
N ILE A 245 -12.65 5.43 -7.92
CA ILE A 245 -12.20 4.91 -9.21
C ILE A 245 -13.35 4.22 -9.97
N CYS A 246 -13.51 4.60 -11.25
CA CYS A 246 -14.53 4.00 -12.13
C CYS A 246 -14.13 2.59 -12.58
N GLU A 247 -15.04 1.90 -13.27
CA GLU A 247 -14.84 0.52 -13.73
C GLU A 247 -13.61 0.38 -14.65
N GLU A 248 -13.45 1.30 -15.61
CA GLU A 248 -12.32 1.33 -16.54
C GLU A 248 -11.01 1.51 -15.80
N GLN A 249 -10.99 2.37 -14.77
CA GLN A 249 -9.82 2.59 -13.94
C GLN A 249 -9.49 1.38 -13.05
N ARG A 250 -10.48 0.61 -12.62
CA ARG A 250 -10.23 -0.65 -11.88
C ARG A 250 -9.54 -1.68 -12.76
N TRP A 251 -9.96 -1.82 -14.02
CA TRP A 251 -9.28 -2.65 -15.01
C TRP A 251 -7.86 -2.17 -15.30
N ALA A 252 -7.69 -0.87 -15.50
CA ALA A 252 -6.37 -0.29 -15.74
C ALA A 252 -5.44 -0.47 -14.52
N LEU A 253 -5.97 -0.33 -13.30
CA LEU A 253 -5.21 -0.59 -12.07
C LEU A 253 -4.83 -2.06 -11.93
N ALA A 254 -5.73 -2.98 -12.25
CA ALA A 254 -5.45 -4.41 -12.22
C ALA A 254 -4.28 -4.78 -13.13
N ARG A 255 -4.30 -4.28 -14.39
CA ARG A 255 -3.21 -4.51 -15.36
C ARG A 255 -1.89 -3.92 -14.86
N ILE A 256 -1.86 -2.64 -14.48
CA ILE A 256 -0.62 -1.98 -14.11
C ILE A 256 -0.03 -2.54 -12.81
N LEU A 257 -0.87 -2.94 -11.85
CA LEU A 257 -0.45 -3.58 -10.61
C LEU A 257 0.19 -4.94 -10.88
N LYS A 258 -0.47 -5.79 -11.69
CA LYS A 258 0.04 -7.09 -12.12
C LYS A 258 1.40 -6.94 -12.81
N ARG A 259 1.50 -6.07 -13.82
CA ARG A 259 2.72 -5.82 -14.59
C ARG A 259 3.86 -5.29 -13.72
N THR A 260 3.54 -4.38 -12.79
CA THR A 260 4.52 -3.81 -11.85
C THR A 260 5.11 -4.89 -10.93
N LEU A 261 4.26 -5.71 -10.34
CA LEU A 261 4.70 -6.81 -9.48
C LEU A 261 5.40 -7.92 -10.27
N PHE A 262 4.98 -8.18 -11.51
CA PHE A 262 5.67 -9.12 -12.39
C PHE A 262 7.11 -8.67 -12.65
N ARG A 263 7.35 -7.39 -13.01
CA ARG A 263 8.70 -6.86 -13.21
C ARG A 263 9.55 -7.01 -11.95
N LEU A 264 8.96 -6.70 -10.79
CA LEU A 264 9.64 -6.81 -9.50
C LEU A 264 10.05 -8.26 -9.20
N ASN A 265 9.12 -9.21 -9.39
CA ASN A 265 9.36 -10.63 -9.19
C ASN A 265 10.40 -11.18 -10.17
N ARG A 266 10.29 -10.80 -11.43
CA ARG A 266 11.22 -11.27 -12.45
C ARG A 266 12.64 -10.78 -12.22
N LEU A 267 12.78 -9.52 -11.81
CA LEU A 267 14.08 -8.89 -11.57
C LEU A 267 14.75 -9.41 -10.29
N LEU A 268 13.99 -9.65 -9.22
CA LEU A 268 14.52 -9.88 -7.86
C LEU A 268 14.27 -11.30 -7.32
N GLY A 269 13.58 -12.18 -8.09
CA GLY A 269 13.32 -13.56 -7.68
C GLY A 269 12.35 -13.68 -6.51
N ASP A 270 11.12 -13.19 -6.69
CA ASP A 270 10.04 -13.22 -5.68
C ASP A 270 10.42 -12.54 -4.34
N PRO A 271 10.77 -11.24 -4.37
CA PRO A 271 11.23 -10.54 -3.19
C PRO A 271 10.09 -10.32 -2.19
N PRO A 272 10.36 -10.38 -0.87
CA PRO A 272 9.39 -9.95 0.13
C PRO A 272 9.14 -8.43 0.00
N TYR A 273 7.85 -8.01 0.02
CA TYR A 273 7.47 -6.61 -0.07
C TYR A 273 6.26 -6.26 0.79
N ASN A 274 6.15 -4.99 1.12
CA ASN A 274 4.91 -4.41 1.63
C ASN A 274 4.27 -3.57 0.52
N LEU A 275 2.98 -3.78 0.25
CA LEU A 275 2.16 -2.90 -0.55
C LEU A 275 1.27 -2.10 0.38
N VAL A 276 1.19 -0.79 0.18
CA VAL A 276 0.43 0.12 1.04
C VAL A 276 -0.38 1.09 0.18
N LEU A 277 -1.69 1.07 0.34
CA LEU A 277 -2.56 2.08 -0.25
C LEU A 277 -2.61 3.32 0.64
N HIS A 278 -2.07 4.42 0.15
CA HIS A 278 -2.19 5.73 0.77
C HIS A 278 -3.45 6.43 0.26
N ASN A 279 -4.57 6.22 0.94
CA ASN A 279 -5.84 6.88 0.67
C ASN A 279 -6.00 8.14 1.52
N SER A 280 -6.92 9.04 1.14
CA SER A 280 -7.34 10.14 1.99
C SER A 280 -7.95 9.63 3.30
N PRO A 281 -7.85 10.38 4.40
CA PRO A 281 -8.60 10.07 5.61
C PRO A 281 -10.09 10.25 5.36
N ASN A 282 -10.90 9.65 6.24
CA ASN A 282 -12.34 9.85 6.22
C ASN A 282 -12.68 11.32 6.47
N PRO A 283 -13.38 12.02 5.56
CA PRO A 283 -13.64 13.45 5.64
C PRO A 283 -14.73 13.86 6.64
N ILE A 284 -15.09 12.98 7.56
CA ILE A 284 -16.13 13.25 8.57
C ILE A 284 -15.81 14.54 9.32
N PRO A 285 -16.79 15.46 9.45
CA PRO A 285 -16.62 16.72 10.15
C PRO A 285 -16.12 16.52 11.59
N ARG A 286 -15.25 17.42 12.05
CA ARG A 286 -14.74 17.41 13.43
C ARG A 286 -15.43 18.50 14.23
N PRO A 287 -16.06 18.16 15.38
CA PRO A 287 -16.64 19.16 16.27
C PRO A 287 -15.58 20.22 16.64
N GLY A 288 -15.98 21.50 16.55
CA GLY A 288 -15.10 22.63 16.87
C GLY A 288 -13.98 22.92 15.85
N LYS A 289 -13.92 22.19 14.72
CA LYS A 289 -12.95 22.42 13.64
C LYS A 289 -13.63 22.44 12.27
N PRO A 290 -14.52 23.40 12.00
CA PRO A 290 -15.15 23.53 10.70
C PRO A 290 -14.06 23.78 9.64
N GLY A 291 -14.22 23.17 8.47
CA GLY A 291 -13.26 23.30 7.37
C GLY A 291 -11.93 22.55 7.55
N TYR A 292 -11.83 21.65 8.53
CA TYR A 292 -10.61 20.86 8.75
C TYR A 292 -10.17 20.09 7.49
N TRP A 293 -11.13 19.65 6.68
CA TRP A 293 -10.91 18.92 5.42
C TRP A 293 -11.26 19.75 4.18
N ALA A 294 -11.38 21.08 4.30
CA ALA A 294 -11.86 21.93 3.22
C ALA A 294 -11.02 21.86 1.93
N THR A 295 -9.73 21.58 2.04
CA THR A 295 -8.80 21.47 0.90
C THR A 295 -8.51 20.06 0.45
N LEU A 296 -8.91 19.03 1.22
CA LEU A 296 -8.54 17.63 1.03
C LEU A 296 -8.76 17.13 -0.41
N GLN A 297 -9.88 17.50 -1.02
CA GLN A 297 -10.21 17.12 -2.40
C GLN A 297 -9.31 17.78 -3.47
N TYR A 298 -8.54 18.81 -3.09
CA TYR A 298 -7.68 19.58 -4.00
C TYR A 298 -6.19 19.37 -3.73
N ASP A 299 -5.81 19.05 -2.48
CA ASP A 299 -4.42 18.99 -2.04
C ASP A 299 -3.90 17.55 -1.86
N TYR A 300 -4.78 16.57 -1.69
CA TYR A 300 -4.39 15.17 -1.51
C TYR A 300 -4.56 14.36 -2.79
N HIS A 301 -3.69 13.34 -2.96
CA HIS A 301 -3.74 12.42 -4.09
C HIS A 301 -3.41 11.02 -3.60
N TRP A 302 -4.33 10.05 -3.84
CA TRP A 302 -4.10 8.67 -3.44
C TRP A 302 -3.02 7.99 -4.29
N ARG A 303 -2.37 7.01 -3.74
CA ARG A 303 -1.33 6.23 -4.42
C ARG A 303 -1.11 4.90 -3.74
N ILE A 304 -0.55 3.93 -4.48
CA ILE A 304 -0.05 2.68 -3.94
C ILE A 304 1.46 2.76 -3.87
N ALA A 305 2.04 2.46 -2.70
CA ALA A 305 3.48 2.28 -2.54
C ALA A 305 3.80 0.79 -2.42
N ILE A 306 4.82 0.33 -3.14
CA ILE A 306 5.36 -1.03 -3.05
C ILE A 306 6.80 -0.91 -2.54
N ILE A 307 7.09 -1.57 -1.42
CA ILE A 307 8.32 -1.40 -0.64
C ILE A 307 8.97 -2.77 -0.48
N PRO A 308 9.92 -3.15 -1.36
CA PRO A 308 10.66 -4.39 -1.20
C PRO A 308 11.49 -4.38 0.09
N ARG A 309 11.50 -5.52 0.78
CA ARG A 309 12.19 -5.69 2.08
C ARG A 309 13.55 -6.35 1.89
N LEU A 310 14.38 -5.74 1.03
CA LEU A 310 15.70 -6.24 0.64
C LEU A 310 16.79 -5.87 1.64
N THR A 311 16.59 -4.80 2.41
CA THR A 311 17.47 -4.31 3.46
C THR A 311 16.76 -4.30 4.80
N THR A 312 17.51 -4.41 5.89
CA THR A 312 16.98 -4.36 7.25
C THR A 312 17.12 -2.95 7.82
N VAL A 313 16.05 -2.42 8.40
CA VAL A 313 16.09 -1.19 9.19
C VAL A 313 16.84 -1.48 10.49
N ALA A 314 17.91 -0.74 10.75
CA ALA A 314 18.81 -0.99 11.86
C ALA A 314 18.89 0.23 12.81
N GLY A 315 19.87 0.23 13.71
CA GLY A 315 19.97 1.24 14.77
C GLY A 315 20.07 2.69 14.27
N PHE A 316 20.75 2.92 13.14
CA PHE A 316 20.86 4.25 12.56
C PHE A 316 19.51 4.81 12.11
N GLU A 317 18.77 4.03 11.35
CA GLU A 317 17.45 4.42 10.86
C GLU A 317 16.45 4.61 12.00
N TRP A 318 16.47 3.73 12.99
CA TRP A 318 15.62 3.85 14.19
C TRP A 318 15.97 5.07 15.04
N GLY A 319 17.27 5.37 15.18
CA GLY A 319 17.75 6.48 16.01
C GLY A 319 17.55 7.85 15.37
N THR A 320 17.60 7.94 14.04
CA THR A 320 17.61 9.21 13.31
C THR A 320 16.38 9.45 12.45
N GLY A 321 15.70 8.39 12.01
CA GLY A 321 14.66 8.47 10.98
C GLY A 321 15.21 8.68 9.56
N LEU A 322 16.53 8.73 9.38
CA LEU A 322 17.21 8.75 8.09
C LEU A 322 17.39 7.31 7.59
N TYR A 323 17.12 7.09 6.32
CA TYR A 323 17.30 5.77 5.69
C TYR A 323 18.53 5.78 4.80
N ILE A 324 19.21 4.64 4.72
CA ILE A 324 20.34 4.43 3.80
C ILE A 324 19.86 3.52 2.68
N ASN A 325 19.73 4.08 1.48
CA ASN A 325 19.39 3.32 0.28
C ASN A 325 20.64 3.13 -0.58
N PRO A 326 21.12 1.91 -0.77
CA PRO A 326 22.28 1.65 -1.63
C PRO A 326 21.93 1.68 -3.13
N MET A 327 20.63 1.64 -3.52
CA MET A 327 20.19 1.61 -4.91
C MET A 327 19.67 2.99 -5.33
N PRO A 328 20.35 3.71 -6.25
CA PRO A 328 19.82 4.94 -6.83
C PRO A 328 18.44 4.69 -7.46
N PRO A 329 17.45 5.57 -7.21
CA PRO A 329 16.11 5.42 -7.79
C PRO A 329 16.11 5.36 -9.33
N GLU A 330 16.98 6.10 -9.98
CA GLU A 330 17.14 6.13 -11.44
C GLU A 330 17.58 4.76 -11.97
N ASP A 331 18.55 4.12 -11.31
CA ASP A 331 19.02 2.78 -11.67
C ASP A 331 17.94 1.73 -11.41
N ALA A 332 17.24 1.81 -10.27
CA ALA A 332 16.14 0.93 -9.95
C ALA A 332 15.02 1.01 -11.02
N ALA A 333 14.65 2.22 -11.44
CA ALA A 333 13.66 2.44 -12.50
C ALA A 333 14.14 1.86 -13.84
N ARG A 334 15.41 2.07 -14.21
CA ARG A 334 16.00 1.53 -15.44
C ARG A 334 15.94 0.00 -15.44
N TYR A 335 16.40 -0.67 -14.40
CA TYR A 335 16.35 -2.14 -14.30
C TYR A 335 14.92 -2.67 -14.40
N LEU A 336 13.95 -2.06 -13.72
CA LEU A 336 12.55 -2.49 -13.77
C LEU A 336 11.91 -2.24 -15.16
N ARG A 337 12.25 -1.14 -15.83
CA ARG A 337 11.74 -0.80 -17.16
C ARG A 337 12.24 -1.75 -18.23
N GLU A 338 13.48 -2.25 -18.10
CA GLU A 338 14.09 -3.19 -19.01
C GLU A 338 13.49 -4.61 -18.92
N MET A 339 12.71 -4.92 -17.88
CA MET A 339 12.05 -6.21 -17.76
C MET A 339 10.88 -6.32 -18.74
N GLU A 340 10.95 -7.27 -19.66
CA GLU A 340 9.85 -7.62 -20.55
C GLU A 340 8.67 -8.15 -19.74
N VAL A 341 7.49 -7.67 -20.06
CA VAL A 341 6.22 -8.08 -19.44
C VAL A 341 5.42 -8.81 -20.50
N PRO A 342 4.84 -9.99 -20.19
CA PRO A 342 3.93 -10.67 -21.11
C PRO A 342 2.77 -9.73 -21.50
N GLU A 343 2.30 -9.85 -22.72
CA GLU A 343 1.03 -9.25 -23.13
C GLU A 343 -0.11 -9.92 -22.34
N ASP A 344 -1.08 -9.11 -21.87
CA ASP A 344 -2.25 -9.59 -21.09
C ASP A 344 -3.22 -10.36 -22.00
#